data_56f93b5bed8fde41dc7e25f6706263e1
#
_entry.id   56f93b5bed8fde41dc7e25f6706263e1
#
_cell.length_a   1.000
_cell.length_b   1.000
_cell.length_c   1.000
_cell.angle_alpha   90.00
_cell.angle_beta   90.00
_cell.angle_gamma   90.00
#
_symmetry.space_group_name_H-M   'P 1'
#
loop_
_entity.id
_entity.type
_entity.pdbx_description
1 polymer ?
#
loop_
_entity_poly.entity_id
_entity_poly.type
_entity_poly.pdbx_seq_one_letter_code
_entity_poly.pdbx_strand_id
1 'polypeptide(L)'
;MTGVQTCALPIYFNLSAFVRAGHPTANEQQLPRGFFLQPHPDRGHDGQFYYRLALNPFTITQTANGITLDNPAYRQQRVFYPFTVWVLSFGQKNLVPFVMVAVNVLALSALGFLGGLWAKRFDIHAVWGVLLALHPGFLLSLWLDLTEILQAALLVGALLALQHRKQTLTAILISLAVLTKETALLFAVAALLVWLWEGRRETENRTVAPRVWICPLAVYIVWQLVVFSIWRQLPATSGTNNLGAPFSGVLDYLTERATLFGLFQLFALCLFSIAVAYRVKSARVPRLAKVAWLLFGTMTICLSFAVWSSDVNYSRAFTELTMCGLLVILASSSTRLRLVFALSMFAFICFRANTVLQFF
;
A
#
# COMPACT_ATOMS: atom_id res chain seq x y z
N MET A 1 46.76 -21.81 -3.29
CA MET A 1 45.62 -22.55 -3.88
C MET A 1 44.36 -21.91 -3.39
N THR A 2 43.83 -20.97 -4.13
CA THR A 2 42.61 -20.22 -3.82
C THR A 2 41.44 -20.99 -4.42
N GLY A 3 40.70 -21.68 -3.56
CA GLY A 3 39.48 -22.38 -3.96
C GLY A 3 38.42 -21.37 -4.35
N VAL A 4 38.18 -21.23 -5.64
CA VAL A 4 36.95 -20.58 -6.17
C VAL A 4 35.78 -21.51 -5.83
N GLN A 5 35.10 -21.23 -4.74
CA GLN A 5 33.76 -21.81 -4.52
C GLN A 5 32.83 -21.24 -5.59
N THR A 6 32.68 -21.99 -6.68
CA THR A 6 31.57 -21.82 -7.60
C THR A 6 30.27 -22.10 -6.82
N CYS A 7 29.63 -21.08 -6.30
CA CYS A 7 28.24 -21.14 -5.88
C CYS A 7 27.37 -21.43 -7.10
N ALA A 8 27.28 -22.69 -7.51
CA ALA A 8 26.13 -23.18 -8.26
C ALA A 8 24.96 -23.18 -7.29
N LEU A 9 24.28 -22.04 -7.15
CA LEU A 9 22.99 -21.97 -6.49
C LEU A 9 22.00 -22.77 -7.35
N PRO A 10 21.45 -23.89 -6.86
CA PRO A 10 20.27 -24.42 -7.46
C PRO A 10 19.22 -23.30 -7.33
N ILE A 11 18.55 -22.96 -8.43
CA ILE A 11 17.45 -21.99 -8.45
C ILE A 11 16.28 -22.64 -7.70
N TYR A 12 16.41 -22.80 -6.39
CA TYR A 12 15.28 -23.04 -5.53
C TYR A 12 14.59 -21.69 -5.35
N PHE A 13 13.37 -21.58 -5.84
CA PHE A 13 12.53 -20.41 -5.68
C PHE A 13 12.25 -20.20 -4.19
N ASN A 14 13.13 -19.42 -3.53
CA ASN A 14 13.06 -19.21 -2.08
C ASN A 14 12.14 -18.02 -1.77
N LEU A 15 10.88 -18.33 -1.44
CA LEU A 15 9.85 -17.32 -1.16
C LEU A 15 10.20 -16.43 0.03
N SER A 16 11.09 -16.84 0.95
CA SER A 16 11.55 -15.96 2.02
C SER A 16 12.39 -14.76 1.53
N ALA A 17 12.84 -14.80 0.27
CA ALA A 17 13.50 -13.64 -0.36
C ALA A 17 12.57 -12.43 -0.50
N PHE A 18 11.25 -12.62 -0.60
CA PHE A 18 10.27 -11.54 -0.63
C PHE A 18 10.14 -10.83 0.73
N VAL A 19 10.43 -11.52 1.84
CA VAL A 19 10.39 -10.95 3.20
C VAL A 19 11.49 -9.90 3.40
N ARG A 20 12.60 -10.00 2.66
CA ARG A 20 13.70 -9.03 2.72
C ARG A 20 14.23 -8.81 4.13
N ALA A 21 14.46 -9.88 4.89
CA ALA A 21 15.09 -9.80 6.20
C ALA A 21 16.57 -9.43 6.08
N GLY A 22 17.05 -8.58 6.98
CA GLY A 22 18.44 -8.11 6.96
C GLY A 22 18.91 -7.58 8.32
N HIS A 23 20.24 -7.45 8.47
CA HIS A 23 20.85 -6.90 9.67
C HIS A 23 20.55 -5.38 9.82
N PRO A 24 20.51 -4.85 11.06
CA PRO A 24 20.71 -5.53 12.36
C PRO A 24 19.44 -6.16 12.95
N THR A 25 18.29 -6.06 12.27
CA THR A 25 16.99 -6.46 12.81
C THR A 25 16.74 -7.97 12.72
N ALA A 26 17.46 -8.67 11.82
CA ALA A 26 17.34 -10.12 11.66
C ALA A 26 18.57 -10.87 12.25
N ASN A 27 18.28 -11.96 12.99
CA ASN A 27 19.28 -12.88 13.53
C ASN A 27 19.16 -14.23 12.82
N GLU A 28 20.14 -14.56 11.98
CA GLU A 28 20.17 -15.77 11.15
C GLU A 28 20.01 -17.07 11.96
N GLN A 29 20.65 -17.15 13.14
CA GLN A 29 20.63 -18.36 13.96
C GLN A 29 19.25 -18.73 14.49
N GLN A 30 18.30 -17.78 14.53
CA GLN A 30 16.95 -17.96 15.06
C GLN A 30 15.89 -18.06 13.95
N LEU A 31 16.27 -17.80 12.70
CA LEU A 31 15.39 -17.95 11.54
C LEU A 31 15.31 -19.43 11.10
N PRO A 32 14.27 -19.82 10.34
CA PRO A 32 14.20 -21.15 9.74
C PRO A 32 15.41 -21.47 8.88
N ARG A 33 15.84 -22.74 8.83
CA ARG A 33 16.95 -23.16 7.96
C ARG A 33 16.64 -22.82 6.51
N GLY A 34 17.63 -22.22 5.82
CA GLY A 34 17.48 -21.80 4.42
C GLY A 34 16.65 -20.53 4.21
N PHE A 35 16.30 -19.82 5.29
CA PHE A 35 15.66 -18.50 5.18
C PHE A 35 16.62 -17.50 4.53
N PHE A 36 16.12 -16.77 3.53
CA PHE A 36 16.95 -15.81 2.80
C PHE A 36 17.19 -14.55 3.65
N LEU A 37 18.46 -14.19 3.81
CA LEU A 37 18.87 -12.93 4.42
C LEU A 37 19.49 -12.03 3.36
N GLN A 38 19.17 -10.74 3.43
CA GLN A 38 19.83 -9.74 2.60
C GLN A 38 21.33 -9.68 2.94
N PRO A 39 22.22 -9.64 1.91
CA PRO A 39 23.63 -9.47 2.17
C PRO A 39 23.91 -8.14 2.86
N HIS A 40 24.86 -8.15 3.80
CA HIS A 40 25.37 -6.92 4.41
C HIS A 40 25.98 -5.99 3.34
N PRO A 41 25.69 -4.66 3.33
CA PRO A 41 25.12 -3.82 4.40
C PRO A 41 23.61 -3.55 4.30
N ASP A 42 22.86 -4.31 3.51
CA ASP A 42 21.44 -4.06 3.32
C ASP A 42 20.63 -4.39 4.60
N ARG A 43 19.94 -3.39 5.12
CA ARG A 43 19.19 -3.48 6.40
C ARG A 43 17.85 -4.23 6.28
N GLY A 44 17.53 -4.76 5.10
CA GLY A 44 16.23 -5.35 4.85
C GLY A 44 15.10 -4.31 4.70
N HIS A 45 13.88 -4.80 4.57
CA HIS A 45 12.68 -3.98 4.35
C HIS A 45 11.56 -4.34 5.32
N ASP A 46 10.46 -3.60 5.24
CA ASP A 46 9.30 -3.73 6.15
C ASP A 46 8.68 -5.13 6.16
N GLY A 47 8.82 -5.92 5.09
CA GLY A 47 8.33 -7.30 5.00
C GLY A 47 8.81 -8.20 6.15
N GLN A 48 10.04 -7.98 6.67
CA GLN A 48 10.57 -8.72 7.82
C GLN A 48 9.73 -8.50 9.09
N PHE A 49 9.20 -7.29 9.29
CA PHE A 49 8.35 -6.97 10.44
C PHE A 49 6.96 -7.58 10.29
N TYR A 50 6.41 -7.63 9.07
CA TYR A 50 5.15 -8.32 8.81
C TYR A 50 5.29 -9.83 8.95
N TYR A 51 6.41 -10.43 8.52
CA TYR A 51 6.74 -11.83 8.80
C TYR A 51 6.76 -12.10 10.31
N ARG A 52 7.46 -11.25 11.08
CA ARG A 52 7.52 -11.36 12.54
C ARG A 52 6.13 -11.29 13.19
N LEU A 53 5.30 -10.36 12.74
CA LEU A 53 3.92 -10.20 13.22
C LEU A 53 3.00 -11.32 12.74
N ALA A 54 3.23 -11.88 11.55
CA ALA A 54 2.46 -13.03 11.06
C ALA A 54 2.70 -14.32 11.86
N LEU A 55 3.81 -14.39 12.59
CA LEU A 55 4.03 -15.51 13.54
C LEU A 55 3.30 -15.30 14.87
N ASN A 56 3.07 -14.08 15.29
CA ASN A 56 2.28 -13.69 16.46
C ASN A 56 1.78 -12.24 16.31
N PRO A 57 0.57 -12.03 15.75
CA PRO A 57 0.03 -10.69 15.51
C PRO A 57 -0.21 -9.86 16.78
N PHE A 58 -0.44 -10.53 17.91
CA PHE A 58 -0.72 -9.94 19.21
C PHE A 58 0.49 -10.00 20.15
N THR A 59 1.69 -9.96 19.57
CA THR A 59 2.94 -10.02 20.33
C THR A 59 3.08 -8.86 21.34
N ILE A 60 3.67 -9.18 22.49
CA ILE A 60 4.05 -8.21 23.53
C ILE A 60 5.58 -8.11 23.67
N THR A 61 6.34 -8.77 22.79
CA THR A 61 7.80 -8.80 22.81
C THR A 61 8.38 -8.17 21.54
N GLN A 62 9.37 -7.29 21.72
CA GLN A 62 10.04 -6.62 20.61
C GLN A 62 10.84 -7.60 19.74
N THR A 63 11.54 -8.53 20.37
CA THR A 63 12.38 -9.53 19.68
C THR A 63 11.82 -10.92 19.87
N ALA A 64 11.55 -11.64 18.78
CA ALA A 64 11.27 -13.08 18.77
C ALA A 64 11.38 -13.64 17.35
N ASN A 65 11.55 -14.98 17.25
CA ASN A 65 11.62 -15.69 15.98
C ASN A 65 12.69 -15.13 15.02
N GLY A 66 13.82 -14.64 15.56
CA GLY A 66 14.95 -14.11 14.80
C GLY A 66 14.76 -12.70 14.26
N ILE A 67 13.67 -11.98 14.58
CA ILE A 67 13.46 -10.62 14.12
C ILE A 67 13.09 -9.68 15.27
N THR A 68 13.78 -8.53 15.33
CA THR A 68 13.54 -7.42 16.25
C THR A 68 12.72 -6.35 15.54
N LEU A 69 11.57 -5.96 16.10
CA LEU A 69 10.77 -4.83 15.60
C LEU A 69 11.53 -3.53 15.89
N ASP A 70 11.79 -2.73 14.85
CA ASP A 70 12.46 -1.42 14.97
C ASP A 70 11.60 -0.41 15.75
N ASN A 71 10.30 -0.40 15.49
CA ASN A 71 9.30 0.41 16.17
C ASN A 71 8.04 -0.43 16.42
N PRO A 72 7.96 -1.16 17.54
CA PRO A 72 6.93 -2.15 17.77
C PRO A 72 5.50 -1.60 17.67
N ALA A 73 5.23 -0.44 18.29
CA ALA A 73 3.91 0.18 18.24
C ALA A 73 3.50 0.55 16.80
N TYR A 74 4.41 1.19 16.06
CA TYR A 74 4.20 1.57 14.67
C TYR A 74 3.99 0.37 13.75
N ARG A 75 4.74 -0.73 13.96
CA ARG A 75 4.61 -1.94 13.15
C ARG A 75 3.32 -2.69 13.45
N GLN A 76 2.95 -2.83 14.72
CA GLN A 76 1.77 -3.59 15.13
C GLN A 76 0.45 -2.87 14.83
N GLN A 77 0.44 -1.55 14.59
CA GLN A 77 -0.81 -0.88 14.17
C GLN A 77 -1.36 -1.45 12.86
N ARG A 78 -0.51 -2.01 11.98
CA ARG A 78 -0.86 -2.62 10.68
C ARG A 78 -1.15 -4.11 10.84
N VAL A 79 -2.09 -4.45 11.73
CA VAL A 79 -2.30 -5.83 12.17
C VAL A 79 -3.03 -6.70 11.16
N PHE A 80 -3.89 -6.14 10.30
CA PHE A 80 -4.81 -6.98 9.50
C PHE A 80 -4.09 -7.85 8.46
N TYR A 81 -3.06 -7.34 7.78
CA TYR A 81 -2.27 -8.15 6.85
C TYR A 81 -1.54 -9.31 7.56
N PRO A 82 -0.70 -9.08 8.58
CA PRO A 82 -0.05 -10.19 9.28
C PRO A 82 -1.03 -11.11 10.01
N PHE A 83 -2.18 -10.62 10.49
CA PHE A 83 -3.24 -11.46 11.06
C PHE A 83 -3.85 -12.40 10.00
N THR A 84 -4.13 -11.89 8.81
CA THR A 84 -4.62 -12.71 7.69
C THR A 84 -3.61 -13.82 7.34
N VAL A 85 -2.34 -13.47 7.28
CA VAL A 85 -1.26 -14.44 7.02
C VAL A 85 -1.17 -15.46 8.16
N TRP A 86 -1.27 -15.03 9.42
CA TRP A 86 -1.25 -15.93 10.59
C TRP A 86 -2.38 -16.95 10.55
N VAL A 87 -3.61 -16.50 10.27
CA VAL A 87 -4.78 -17.39 10.14
C VAL A 87 -4.56 -18.44 9.03
N LEU A 88 -4.12 -18.00 7.85
CA LEU A 88 -3.96 -18.87 6.69
C LEU A 88 -2.74 -19.80 6.78
N SER A 89 -1.70 -19.41 7.52
CA SER A 89 -0.49 -20.22 7.76
C SER A 89 -0.57 -21.05 9.05
N PHE A 90 -1.64 -20.90 9.83
CA PHE A 90 -1.76 -21.50 11.19
C PHE A 90 -0.57 -21.13 12.09
N GLY A 91 0.09 -19.99 11.87
CA GLY A 91 1.28 -19.55 12.59
C GLY A 91 2.53 -20.38 12.34
N GLN A 92 2.54 -21.26 11.33
CA GLN A 92 3.68 -22.14 11.04
C GLN A 92 4.78 -21.36 10.32
N LYS A 93 5.97 -21.28 10.96
CA LYS A 93 7.12 -20.48 10.47
C LYS A 93 7.50 -20.74 9.01
N ASN A 94 7.45 -21.99 8.58
CA ASN A 94 7.84 -22.40 7.23
C ASN A 94 6.79 -22.03 6.17
N LEU A 95 5.51 -21.90 6.56
CA LEU A 95 4.41 -21.55 5.67
C LEU A 95 4.23 -20.03 5.53
N VAL A 96 4.63 -19.26 6.55
CA VAL A 96 4.40 -17.81 6.57
C VAL A 96 4.94 -17.12 5.31
N PRO A 97 6.19 -17.32 4.83
CA PRO A 97 6.67 -16.65 3.62
C PRO A 97 5.85 -16.98 2.38
N PHE A 98 5.44 -18.25 2.23
CA PHE A 98 4.57 -18.67 1.14
C PHE A 98 3.20 -17.98 1.20
N VAL A 99 2.58 -17.96 2.39
CA VAL A 99 1.26 -17.36 2.59
C VAL A 99 1.30 -15.84 2.41
N MET A 100 2.37 -15.16 2.82
CA MET A 100 2.56 -13.72 2.58
C MET A 100 2.51 -13.40 1.09
N VAL A 101 3.31 -14.09 0.29
CA VAL A 101 3.30 -13.92 -1.18
C VAL A 101 1.92 -14.29 -1.76
N ALA A 102 1.32 -15.40 -1.33
CA ALA A 102 0.01 -15.84 -1.81
C ALA A 102 -1.09 -14.80 -1.53
N VAL A 103 -1.12 -14.23 -0.32
CA VAL A 103 -2.09 -13.15 0.05
C VAL A 103 -1.88 -11.93 -0.84
N ASN A 104 -0.64 -11.51 -1.08
CA ASN A 104 -0.35 -10.37 -1.94
C ASN A 104 -0.70 -10.64 -3.41
N VAL A 105 -0.44 -11.84 -3.95
CA VAL A 105 -0.83 -12.25 -5.32
C VAL A 105 -2.35 -12.28 -5.46
N LEU A 106 -3.05 -12.85 -4.48
CA LEU A 106 -4.52 -12.88 -4.48
C LEU A 106 -5.12 -11.48 -4.37
N ALA A 107 -4.55 -10.62 -3.51
CA ALA A 107 -4.98 -9.23 -3.39
C ALA A 107 -4.72 -8.43 -4.69
N LEU A 108 -3.59 -8.66 -5.36
CA LEU A 108 -3.27 -8.04 -6.65
C LEU A 108 -4.23 -8.50 -7.75
N SER A 109 -4.54 -9.79 -7.78
CA SER A 109 -5.51 -10.38 -8.70
C SER A 109 -6.92 -9.82 -8.45
N ALA A 110 -7.32 -9.72 -7.18
CA ALA A 110 -8.57 -9.10 -6.77
C ALA A 110 -8.63 -7.63 -7.19
N LEU A 111 -7.54 -6.88 -7.04
CA LEU A 111 -7.45 -5.47 -7.43
C LEU A 111 -7.67 -5.30 -8.95
N GLY A 112 -7.04 -6.13 -9.77
CA GLY A 112 -7.28 -6.14 -11.23
C GLY A 112 -8.72 -6.51 -11.60
N PHE A 113 -9.28 -7.53 -10.93
CA PHE A 113 -10.67 -7.94 -11.11
C PHE A 113 -11.68 -6.84 -10.73
N LEU A 114 -11.51 -6.25 -9.53
CA LEU A 114 -12.34 -5.15 -9.05
C LEU A 114 -12.22 -3.90 -9.96
N GLY A 115 -11.01 -3.64 -10.46
CA GLY A 115 -10.78 -2.62 -11.51
C GLY A 115 -11.55 -2.91 -12.79
N GLY A 116 -11.62 -4.18 -13.21
CA GLY A 116 -12.43 -4.62 -14.33
C GLY A 116 -13.93 -4.42 -14.11
N LEU A 117 -14.43 -4.74 -12.91
CA LEU A 117 -15.82 -4.46 -12.53
C LEU A 117 -16.11 -2.95 -12.51
N TRP A 118 -15.14 -2.15 -12.02
CA TRP A 118 -15.22 -0.70 -12.04
C TRP A 118 -15.31 -0.17 -13.47
N ALA A 119 -14.44 -0.61 -14.38
CA ALA A 119 -14.45 -0.20 -15.78
C ALA A 119 -15.79 -0.54 -16.48
N LYS A 120 -16.29 -1.76 -16.29
CA LYS A 120 -17.60 -2.18 -16.82
C LYS A 120 -18.76 -1.29 -16.41
N ARG A 121 -18.72 -0.71 -15.21
CA ARG A 121 -19.78 0.17 -14.72
C ARG A 121 -19.87 1.50 -15.50
N PHE A 122 -18.84 1.82 -16.26
CA PHE A 122 -18.76 3.02 -17.12
C PHE A 122 -18.72 2.65 -18.62
N ASP A 123 -19.24 1.46 -18.97
CA ASP A 123 -19.29 0.94 -20.35
C ASP A 123 -17.91 0.82 -20.99
N ILE A 124 -16.89 0.52 -20.18
CA ILE A 124 -15.51 0.35 -20.60
C ILE A 124 -15.12 -1.11 -20.48
N HIS A 125 -14.36 -1.62 -21.45
CA HIS A 125 -13.92 -3.02 -21.45
C HIS A 125 -13.14 -3.36 -20.17
N ALA A 126 -13.47 -4.51 -19.55
CA ALA A 126 -12.94 -4.92 -18.24
C ALA A 126 -11.40 -5.04 -18.21
N VAL A 127 -10.76 -5.31 -19.35
CA VAL A 127 -9.30 -5.43 -19.45
C VAL A 127 -8.56 -4.21 -18.90
N TRP A 128 -9.16 -3.02 -18.99
CA TRP A 128 -8.58 -1.80 -18.45
C TRP A 128 -8.41 -1.80 -16.92
N GLY A 129 -9.13 -2.67 -16.22
CA GLY A 129 -8.96 -2.86 -14.78
C GLY A 129 -7.57 -3.38 -14.39
N VAL A 130 -6.90 -4.08 -15.31
CA VAL A 130 -5.53 -4.58 -15.12
C VAL A 130 -4.54 -3.44 -14.83
N LEU A 131 -4.81 -2.21 -15.26
CA LEU A 131 -3.98 -1.05 -14.95
C LEU A 131 -3.85 -0.81 -13.44
N LEU A 132 -4.86 -1.14 -12.64
CA LEU A 132 -4.74 -1.06 -11.18
C LEU A 132 -3.72 -2.08 -10.65
N ALA A 133 -3.77 -3.32 -11.13
CA ALA A 133 -2.85 -4.37 -10.70
C ALA A 133 -1.41 -4.13 -11.19
N LEU A 134 -1.23 -3.60 -12.39
CA LEU A 134 0.08 -3.33 -12.97
C LEU A 134 0.72 -2.03 -12.48
N HIS A 135 0.12 -1.33 -11.51
CA HIS A 135 0.74 -0.13 -10.95
C HIS A 135 2.10 -0.46 -10.32
N PRO A 136 3.19 0.24 -10.70
CA PRO A 136 4.55 -0.09 -10.26
C PRO A 136 4.74 -0.17 -8.75
N GLY A 137 4.07 0.71 -7.99
CA GLY A 137 4.12 0.69 -6.54
C GLY A 137 3.52 -0.59 -5.92
N PHE A 138 2.50 -1.20 -6.55
CA PHE A 138 1.96 -2.49 -6.11
C PHE A 138 2.88 -3.65 -6.47
N LEU A 139 3.55 -3.61 -7.62
CA LEU A 139 4.54 -4.62 -7.98
C LEU A 139 5.75 -4.57 -7.03
N LEU A 140 6.20 -3.36 -6.64
CA LEU A 140 7.21 -3.20 -5.59
C LEU A 140 6.72 -3.73 -4.23
N SER A 141 5.45 -3.47 -3.89
CA SER A 141 4.86 -3.98 -2.64
C SER A 141 4.74 -5.49 -2.64
N LEU A 142 4.44 -6.13 -3.78
CA LEU A 142 4.49 -7.58 -3.93
C LEU A 142 5.91 -8.11 -3.68
N TRP A 143 6.91 -7.48 -4.31
CA TRP A 143 8.30 -7.90 -4.20
C TRP A 143 8.92 -7.75 -2.81
N LEU A 144 8.32 -6.89 -1.96
CA LEU A 144 8.78 -6.62 -0.59
C LEU A 144 7.82 -7.16 0.48
N ASP A 145 6.82 -7.94 0.09
CA ASP A 145 5.77 -8.50 0.97
C ASP A 145 5.10 -7.46 1.88
N LEU A 146 4.53 -6.42 1.26
CA LEU A 146 4.00 -5.27 1.96
C LEU A 146 2.46 -5.20 1.96
N THR A 147 1.92 -4.25 2.69
CA THR A 147 0.48 -4.15 3.00
C THR A 147 -0.35 -3.39 1.95
N GLU A 148 0.29 -2.63 1.05
CA GLU A 148 -0.35 -1.68 0.15
C GLU A 148 -1.36 -2.34 -0.80
N ILE A 149 -1.07 -3.56 -1.27
CA ILE A 149 -1.91 -4.26 -2.24
C ILE A 149 -3.24 -4.68 -1.59
N LEU A 150 -3.18 -5.31 -0.41
CA LEU A 150 -4.38 -5.72 0.32
C LEU A 150 -5.23 -4.51 0.70
N GLN A 151 -4.59 -3.42 1.19
CA GLN A 151 -5.28 -2.17 1.48
C GLN A 151 -6.01 -1.63 0.25
N ALA A 152 -5.34 -1.55 -0.91
CA ALA A 152 -5.92 -1.04 -2.15
C ALA A 152 -7.10 -1.88 -2.62
N ALA A 153 -6.99 -3.21 -2.58
CA ALA A 153 -8.08 -4.12 -2.94
C ALA A 153 -9.32 -3.90 -2.05
N LEU A 154 -9.12 -3.75 -0.74
CA LEU A 154 -10.20 -3.44 0.21
C LEU A 154 -10.85 -2.08 -0.09
N LEU A 155 -10.07 -1.04 -0.38
CA LEU A 155 -10.58 0.30 -0.69
C LEU A 155 -11.35 0.36 -2.03
N VAL A 156 -10.86 -0.32 -3.07
CA VAL A 156 -11.58 -0.41 -4.36
C VAL A 156 -12.87 -1.22 -4.17
N GLY A 157 -12.81 -2.33 -3.41
CA GLY A 157 -14.00 -3.09 -3.02
C GLY A 157 -15.01 -2.25 -2.25
N ALA A 158 -14.55 -1.40 -1.33
CA ALA A 158 -15.41 -0.48 -0.59
C ALA A 158 -16.12 0.54 -1.50
N LEU A 159 -15.42 1.11 -2.49
CA LEU A 159 -16.02 2.02 -3.47
C LEU A 159 -17.07 1.33 -4.34
N LEU A 160 -16.82 0.09 -4.76
CA LEU A 160 -17.81 -0.71 -5.50
C LEU A 160 -19.02 -1.05 -4.63
N ALA A 161 -18.80 -1.45 -3.37
CA ALA A 161 -19.89 -1.69 -2.41
C ALA A 161 -20.73 -0.44 -2.19
N LEU A 162 -20.10 0.74 -2.08
CA LEU A 162 -20.79 2.02 -1.96
C LEU A 162 -21.67 2.32 -3.19
N GLN A 163 -21.17 2.07 -4.40
CA GLN A 163 -21.95 2.25 -5.62
C GLN A 163 -23.18 1.33 -5.69
N HIS A 164 -23.09 0.16 -5.05
CA HIS A 164 -24.21 -0.77 -4.89
C HIS A 164 -25.08 -0.48 -3.64
N ARG A 165 -24.91 0.68 -3.02
CA ARG A 165 -25.63 1.08 -1.78
C ARG A 165 -25.41 0.14 -0.58
N LYS A 166 -24.40 -0.72 -0.60
CA LYS A 166 -24.06 -1.68 0.48
C LYS A 166 -23.21 -0.98 1.56
N GLN A 167 -23.81 -0.02 2.28
CA GLN A 167 -23.15 0.86 3.23
C GLN A 167 -22.40 0.11 4.34
N THR A 168 -22.97 -0.99 4.87
CA THR A 168 -22.36 -1.80 5.92
C THR A 168 -21.10 -2.50 5.39
N LEU A 169 -21.17 -3.09 4.20
CA LEU A 169 -19.98 -3.71 3.56
C LEU A 169 -18.90 -2.66 3.30
N THR A 170 -19.29 -1.46 2.85
CA THR A 170 -18.37 -0.33 2.67
C THR A 170 -17.65 -0.01 3.97
N ALA A 171 -18.38 0.11 5.09
CA ALA A 171 -17.81 0.41 6.40
C ALA A 171 -16.84 -0.70 6.86
N ILE A 172 -17.21 -1.96 6.69
CA ILE A 172 -16.35 -3.12 7.03
C ILE A 172 -15.06 -3.08 6.22
N LEU A 173 -15.14 -2.91 4.90
CA LEU A 173 -13.98 -2.92 4.02
C LEU A 173 -13.02 -1.76 4.31
N ILE A 174 -13.53 -0.56 4.59
CA ILE A 174 -12.67 0.57 5.01
C ILE A 174 -12.05 0.30 6.38
N SER A 175 -12.79 -0.30 7.34
CA SER A 175 -12.25 -0.66 8.66
C SER A 175 -11.09 -1.67 8.54
N LEU A 176 -11.24 -2.69 7.72
CA LEU A 176 -10.17 -3.66 7.45
C LEU A 176 -8.97 -3.00 6.73
N ALA A 177 -9.24 -2.07 5.80
CA ALA A 177 -8.18 -1.31 5.13
C ALA A 177 -7.38 -0.45 6.11
N VAL A 178 -8.03 0.18 7.08
CA VAL A 178 -7.39 1.00 8.14
C VAL A 178 -6.50 0.14 9.04
N LEU A 179 -6.94 -1.07 9.40
CA LEU A 179 -6.12 -2.03 10.15
C LEU A 179 -5.00 -2.65 9.30
N THR A 180 -5.08 -2.55 7.97
CA THR A 180 -4.03 -2.97 7.05
C THR A 180 -2.94 -1.90 6.95
N LYS A 181 -3.31 -0.64 6.83
CA LYS A 181 -2.40 0.51 6.79
C LYS A 181 -3.15 1.80 7.17
N GLU A 182 -2.57 2.57 8.08
CA GLU A 182 -3.17 3.77 8.66
C GLU A 182 -3.57 4.85 7.64
N THR A 183 -2.92 4.90 6.47
CA THR A 183 -3.26 5.86 5.41
C THR A 183 -4.69 5.70 4.89
N ALA A 184 -5.31 4.50 5.03
CA ALA A 184 -6.71 4.30 4.70
C ALA A 184 -7.69 5.15 5.54
N LEU A 185 -7.25 5.71 6.67
CA LEU A 185 -8.03 6.70 7.43
C LEU A 185 -8.48 7.88 6.59
N LEU A 186 -7.72 8.26 5.56
CA LEU A 186 -8.12 9.33 4.64
C LEU A 186 -9.42 9.00 3.89
N PHE A 187 -9.74 7.71 3.69
CA PHE A 187 -11.07 7.32 3.19
C PHE A 187 -12.18 7.55 4.21
N ALA A 188 -11.94 7.30 5.49
CA ALA A 188 -12.92 7.59 6.54
C ALA A 188 -13.12 9.10 6.68
N VAL A 189 -12.04 9.89 6.62
CA VAL A 189 -12.10 11.36 6.62
C VAL A 189 -12.84 11.87 5.37
N ALA A 190 -12.55 11.31 4.19
CA ALA A 190 -13.27 11.64 2.96
C ALA A 190 -14.77 11.33 3.08
N ALA A 191 -15.12 10.19 3.69
CA ALA A 191 -16.52 9.81 3.92
C ALA A 191 -17.22 10.78 4.88
N LEU A 192 -16.55 11.22 5.95
CA LEU A 192 -17.04 12.24 6.86
C LEU A 192 -17.27 13.58 6.13
N LEU A 193 -16.30 14.04 5.34
CA LEU A 193 -16.42 15.30 4.59
C LEU A 193 -17.57 15.25 3.57
N VAL A 194 -17.74 14.13 2.87
CA VAL A 194 -18.85 13.93 1.94
C VAL A 194 -20.17 13.92 2.69
N TRP A 195 -20.26 13.22 3.83
CA TRP A 195 -21.46 13.16 4.66
C TRP A 195 -21.86 14.55 5.20
N LEU A 196 -20.90 15.35 5.70
CA LEU A 196 -21.13 16.72 6.17
C LEU A 196 -21.60 17.64 5.03
N TRP A 197 -20.99 17.50 3.85
CA TRP A 197 -21.36 18.31 2.70
C TRP A 197 -22.76 17.99 2.16
N GLU A 198 -23.12 16.70 2.10
CA GLU A 198 -24.45 16.25 1.67
C GLU A 198 -25.53 16.61 2.70
N GLY A 199 -25.21 16.58 3.99
CA GLY A 199 -26.15 16.95 5.05
C GLY A 199 -26.57 18.40 5.06
N ARG A 200 -25.81 19.28 4.41
CA ARG A 200 -26.16 20.71 4.24
C ARG A 200 -27.13 20.97 3.09
N ARG A 201 -27.31 20.00 2.20
CA ARG A 201 -28.09 20.18 0.96
C ARG A 201 -29.42 19.42 0.95
N GLU A 202 -29.44 18.15 1.33
CA GLU A 202 -30.63 17.29 1.34
C GLU A 202 -30.39 16.06 2.25
N THR A 203 -31.29 15.81 3.21
CA THR A 203 -31.18 14.67 4.13
C THR A 203 -31.56 13.34 3.50
N GLU A 204 -32.46 13.32 2.52
CA GLU A 204 -32.97 12.07 1.91
C GLU A 204 -32.03 11.43 0.87
N ASN A 205 -31.17 12.22 0.22
CA ASN A 205 -30.33 11.76 -0.90
C ASN A 205 -28.85 11.51 -0.54
N ARG A 206 -28.54 11.23 0.73
CA ARG A 206 -27.16 10.96 1.16
C ARG A 206 -26.59 9.71 0.50
N THR A 207 -25.43 9.88 -0.13
CA THR A 207 -24.71 8.77 -0.76
C THR A 207 -23.87 7.98 0.24
N VAL A 208 -23.50 8.60 1.38
CA VAL A 208 -22.66 8.03 2.44
C VAL A 208 -23.40 8.04 3.76
N ALA A 209 -23.59 6.86 4.37
CA ALA A 209 -24.18 6.73 5.71
C ALA A 209 -23.14 6.99 6.81
N PRO A 210 -23.54 7.43 8.03
CA PRO A 210 -22.62 7.71 9.15
C PRO A 210 -21.69 6.55 9.47
N ARG A 211 -22.16 5.30 9.42
CA ARG A 211 -21.36 4.09 9.69
C ARG A 211 -20.12 3.98 8.81
N VAL A 212 -20.11 4.54 7.60
CA VAL A 212 -18.99 4.46 6.65
C VAL A 212 -17.76 5.22 7.15
N TRP A 213 -17.92 6.24 7.98
CA TRP A 213 -16.81 6.96 8.58
C TRP A 213 -16.67 6.68 10.08
N ILE A 214 -17.79 6.46 10.82
CA ILE A 214 -17.73 6.17 12.26
C ILE A 214 -17.04 4.84 12.54
N CYS A 215 -17.44 3.75 11.86
CA CYS A 215 -16.89 2.43 12.14
C CYS A 215 -15.37 2.35 11.90
N PRO A 216 -14.81 2.82 10.77
CA PRO A 216 -13.35 2.79 10.57
C PRO A 216 -12.59 3.64 11.60
N LEU A 217 -13.11 4.82 11.97
CA LEU A 217 -12.48 5.66 12.99
C LEU A 217 -12.54 5.00 14.38
N ALA A 218 -13.68 4.42 14.75
CA ALA A 218 -13.83 3.72 16.02
C ALA A 218 -12.90 2.51 16.10
N VAL A 219 -12.85 1.68 15.06
CA VAL A 219 -11.96 0.52 14.99
C VAL A 219 -10.49 0.95 15.10
N TYR A 220 -10.10 2.02 14.41
CA TYR A 220 -8.74 2.56 14.51
C TYR A 220 -8.42 3.03 15.92
N ILE A 221 -9.29 3.84 16.53
CA ILE A 221 -9.06 4.36 17.88
C ILE A 221 -8.96 3.21 18.89
N VAL A 222 -9.87 2.24 18.84
CA VAL A 222 -9.81 1.07 19.72
C VAL A 222 -8.50 0.32 19.54
N TRP A 223 -8.07 0.09 18.30
CA TRP A 223 -6.83 -0.61 18.04
C TRP A 223 -5.58 0.19 18.50
N GLN A 224 -5.58 1.53 18.30
CA GLN A 224 -4.50 2.38 18.85
C GLN A 224 -4.41 2.27 20.39
N LEU A 225 -5.55 2.22 21.08
CA LEU A 225 -5.57 2.06 22.54
C LEU A 225 -5.04 0.67 22.97
N VAL A 226 -5.41 -0.40 22.23
CA VAL A 226 -4.86 -1.73 22.48
C VAL A 226 -3.34 -1.74 22.29
N VAL A 227 -2.82 -1.23 21.20
CA VAL A 227 -1.38 -1.16 20.94
C VAL A 227 -0.67 -0.28 21.99
N PHE A 228 -1.26 0.85 22.37
CA PHE A 228 -0.75 1.69 23.45
C PHE A 228 -0.69 0.96 24.79
N SER A 229 -1.71 0.14 25.12
CA SER A 229 -1.71 -0.63 26.35
C SER A 229 -0.54 -1.63 26.41
N ILE A 230 -0.14 -2.18 25.27
CA ILE A 230 0.97 -3.13 25.12
C ILE A 230 2.32 -2.43 25.20
N TRP A 231 2.53 -1.41 24.36
CA TRP A 231 3.85 -0.80 24.15
C TRP A 231 4.09 0.50 24.92
N ARG A 232 3.07 1.05 25.57
CA ARG A 232 3.11 2.37 26.26
C ARG A 232 3.55 3.52 25.34
N GLN A 233 3.40 3.32 24.03
CA GLN A 233 3.72 4.27 22.98
C GLN A 233 2.56 4.35 22.00
N LEU A 234 2.11 5.55 21.64
CA LEU A 234 1.06 5.74 20.65
C LEU A 234 1.64 5.50 19.24
N PRO A 235 1.07 4.55 18.45
CA PRO A 235 1.55 4.29 17.09
C PRO A 235 1.52 5.54 16.19
N ALA A 236 0.50 6.37 16.33
CA ALA A 236 0.32 7.58 15.52
C ALA A 236 1.45 8.60 15.70
N THR A 237 2.12 8.64 16.86
CA THR A 237 3.26 9.55 17.09
C THR A 237 4.60 8.99 16.65
N SER A 238 4.66 7.68 16.39
CA SER A 238 5.90 6.98 16.06
C SER A 238 6.30 7.08 14.58
N GLY A 239 5.38 7.49 13.71
CA GLY A 239 5.60 7.65 12.26
C GLY A 239 5.71 9.10 11.80
N THR A 240 5.92 10.06 12.72
CA THR A 240 5.91 11.49 12.41
C THR A 240 7.01 11.93 11.44
N ASN A 241 8.11 11.20 11.35
CA ASN A 241 9.20 11.49 10.43
C ASN A 241 8.85 11.33 8.94
N ASN A 242 7.67 10.76 8.63
CA ASN A 242 7.21 10.58 7.25
C ASN A 242 6.47 11.81 6.70
N LEU A 243 6.09 12.74 7.56
CA LEU A 243 5.38 13.97 7.16
C LEU A 243 6.23 15.20 7.55
N GLY A 244 6.14 16.24 6.72
CA GLY A 244 6.82 17.52 6.88
C GLY A 244 5.95 18.68 6.41
N ALA A 245 6.55 19.85 6.26
CA ALA A 245 5.88 21.00 5.66
C ALA A 245 5.53 20.70 4.19
N PRO A 246 4.44 21.28 3.66
CA PRO A 246 4.09 21.13 2.25
C PRO A 246 5.27 21.43 1.33
N PHE A 247 5.53 20.51 0.41
CA PHE A 247 6.62 20.55 -0.58
C PHE A 247 8.06 20.46 -0.02
N SER A 248 8.30 20.53 1.29
CA SER A 248 9.67 20.50 1.84
C SER A 248 10.43 19.24 1.38
N GLY A 249 9.83 18.05 1.54
CA GLY A 249 10.51 16.79 1.20
C GLY A 249 10.85 16.67 -0.29
N VAL A 250 10.00 17.15 -1.20
CA VAL A 250 10.31 17.12 -2.65
C VAL A 250 11.37 18.17 -3.01
N LEU A 251 11.38 19.33 -2.36
CA LEU A 251 12.41 20.35 -2.58
C LEU A 251 13.77 19.85 -2.10
N ASP A 252 13.85 19.28 -0.91
CA ASP A 252 15.08 18.66 -0.39
C ASP A 252 15.56 17.52 -1.30
N TYR A 253 14.62 16.67 -1.80
CA TYR A 253 14.97 15.65 -2.78
C TYR A 253 15.58 16.23 -4.05
N LEU A 254 15.00 17.30 -4.61
CA LEU A 254 15.48 17.94 -5.85
C LEU A 254 16.86 18.55 -5.70
N THR A 255 17.20 19.05 -4.50
CA THR A 255 18.50 19.68 -4.22
C THR A 255 19.59 18.69 -3.81
N GLU A 256 19.23 17.61 -3.09
CA GLU A 256 20.23 16.74 -2.47
C GLU A 256 20.39 15.37 -3.17
N ARG A 257 19.33 14.83 -3.77
CA ARG A 257 19.30 13.43 -4.18
C ARG A 257 18.64 13.15 -5.53
N ALA A 258 18.27 14.17 -6.30
CA ALA A 258 17.56 13.96 -7.55
C ALA A 258 18.31 13.06 -8.52
N THR A 259 17.69 11.98 -8.94
CA THR A 259 18.14 11.09 -10.00
C THR A 259 17.33 11.34 -11.27
N LEU A 260 17.89 11.08 -12.45
CA LEU A 260 17.13 11.18 -13.71
C LEU A 260 15.85 10.33 -13.67
N PHE A 261 15.92 9.15 -13.08
CA PHE A 261 14.77 8.28 -12.92
C PHE A 261 13.72 8.89 -11.98
N GLY A 262 14.13 9.42 -10.84
CA GLY A 262 13.21 10.07 -9.89
C GLY A 262 12.58 11.34 -10.45
N LEU A 263 13.32 12.14 -11.24
CA LEU A 263 12.77 13.29 -11.97
C LEU A 263 11.72 12.85 -12.98
N PHE A 264 11.98 11.77 -13.73
CA PHE A 264 10.99 11.18 -14.63
C PHE A 264 9.72 10.73 -13.89
N GLN A 265 9.87 10.07 -12.75
CA GLN A 265 8.72 9.65 -11.92
C GLN A 265 7.93 10.85 -11.39
N LEU A 266 8.61 11.88 -10.90
CA LEU A 266 7.96 13.10 -10.42
C LEU A 266 7.20 13.80 -11.56
N PHE A 267 7.81 13.92 -12.73
CA PHE A 267 7.16 14.48 -13.92
C PHE A 267 5.92 13.66 -14.32
N ALA A 268 6.04 12.34 -14.36
CA ALA A 268 4.93 11.44 -14.67
C ALA A 268 3.79 11.58 -13.65
N LEU A 269 4.12 11.69 -12.35
CA LEU A 269 3.14 11.91 -11.28
C LEU A 269 2.43 13.28 -11.43
N CYS A 270 3.15 14.32 -11.77
CA CYS A 270 2.58 15.64 -12.02
C CYS A 270 1.62 15.62 -13.22
N LEU A 271 2.04 15.06 -14.35
CA LEU A 271 1.19 14.92 -15.54
C LEU A 271 -0.06 14.07 -15.25
N PHE A 272 0.11 12.97 -14.52
CA PHE A 272 -1.00 12.13 -14.09
C PHE A 272 -1.98 12.94 -13.23
N SER A 273 -1.49 13.66 -12.21
CA SER A 273 -2.32 14.45 -11.31
C SER A 273 -3.07 15.57 -12.03
N ILE A 274 -2.42 16.24 -13.00
CA ILE A 274 -3.07 17.25 -13.88
C ILE A 274 -4.19 16.61 -14.69
N ALA A 275 -3.94 15.45 -15.30
CA ALA A 275 -4.94 14.73 -16.10
C ALA A 275 -6.14 14.30 -15.25
N VAL A 276 -5.91 13.82 -14.02
CA VAL A 276 -6.98 13.47 -13.08
C VAL A 276 -7.73 14.73 -12.64
N ALA A 277 -7.05 15.82 -12.28
CA ALA A 277 -7.66 17.09 -11.90
C ALA A 277 -8.58 17.65 -13.00
N TYR A 278 -8.16 17.54 -14.26
CA TYR A 278 -8.99 17.93 -15.40
C TYR A 278 -10.26 17.06 -15.53
N ARG A 279 -10.16 15.76 -15.23
CA ARG A 279 -11.26 14.80 -15.40
C ARG A 279 -12.14 14.63 -14.15
N VAL A 280 -11.63 14.91 -12.95
CA VAL A 280 -12.33 14.62 -11.69
C VAL A 280 -13.69 15.29 -11.58
N LYS A 281 -13.86 16.49 -12.13
CA LYS A 281 -15.14 17.22 -12.11
C LYS A 281 -16.21 16.52 -12.96
N SER A 282 -15.85 16.11 -14.18
CA SER A 282 -16.76 15.49 -15.16
C SER A 282 -16.95 13.99 -14.96
N ALA A 283 -16.04 13.31 -14.25
CA ALA A 283 -16.10 11.87 -14.03
C ALA A 283 -17.31 11.47 -13.18
N ARG A 284 -18.03 10.42 -13.60
CA ARG A 284 -19.21 9.86 -12.90
C ARG A 284 -18.84 8.94 -11.74
N VAL A 285 -17.70 9.20 -11.06
CA VAL A 285 -17.25 8.43 -9.90
C VAL A 285 -17.87 8.93 -8.60
N PRO A 286 -18.00 8.09 -7.57
CA PRO A 286 -18.48 8.52 -6.26
C PRO A 286 -17.72 9.73 -5.71
N ARG A 287 -18.42 10.65 -5.06
CA ARG A 287 -17.80 11.82 -4.40
C ARG A 287 -16.70 11.40 -3.42
N LEU A 288 -16.92 10.28 -2.73
CA LEU A 288 -15.92 9.70 -1.81
C LEU A 288 -14.57 9.48 -2.50
N ALA A 289 -14.54 8.91 -3.71
CA ALA A 289 -13.29 8.69 -4.44
C ALA A 289 -12.61 10.00 -4.85
N LYS A 290 -13.39 11.03 -5.22
CA LYS A 290 -12.86 12.37 -5.56
C LYS A 290 -12.23 13.07 -4.37
N VAL A 291 -12.91 13.05 -3.22
CA VAL A 291 -12.41 13.66 -1.98
C VAL A 291 -11.22 12.87 -1.45
N ALA A 292 -11.24 11.53 -1.50
CA ALA A 292 -10.10 10.70 -1.13
C ALA A 292 -8.88 11.04 -2.00
N TRP A 293 -9.03 11.18 -3.32
CA TRP A 293 -7.95 11.57 -4.22
C TRP A 293 -7.33 12.92 -3.82
N LEU A 294 -8.15 13.91 -3.47
CA LEU A 294 -7.65 15.21 -3.00
C LEU A 294 -6.88 15.09 -1.68
N LEU A 295 -7.40 14.31 -0.72
CA LEU A 295 -6.73 14.11 0.57
C LEU A 295 -5.40 13.37 0.41
N PHE A 296 -5.33 12.34 -0.43
CA PHE A 296 -4.06 11.67 -0.74
C PHE A 296 -3.09 12.60 -1.49
N GLY A 297 -3.58 13.47 -2.37
CA GLY A 297 -2.77 14.51 -2.99
C GLY A 297 -2.18 15.47 -1.95
N THR A 298 -2.99 15.94 -1.01
CA THR A 298 -2.52 16.77 0.12
C THR A 298 -1.49 16.03 0.96
N MET A 299 -1.73 14.76 1.29
CA MET A 299 -0.74 13.94 2.00
C MET A 299 0.58 13.83 1.22
N THR A 300 0.51 13.60 -0.09
CA THR A 300 1.68 13.43 -0.96
C THR A 300 2.58 14.67 -0.96
N ILE A 301 2.01 15.88 -1.01
CA ILE A 301 2.80 17.13 -0.96
C ILE A 301 3.39 17.41 0.42
N CYS A 302 2.87 16.76 1.47
CA CYS A 302 3.37 16.84 2.84
C CYS A 302 4.33 15.72 3.21
N LEU A 303 4.70 14.82 2.29
CA LEU A 303 5.69 13.78 2.58
C LEU A 303 7.06 14.39 2.82
N SER A 304 7.75 13.92 3.86
CA SER A 304 9.08 14.39 4.25
C SER A 304 10.18 13.84 3.34
N PHE A 305 11.38 14.39 3.47
CA PHE A 305 12.58 13.92 2.79
C PHE A 305 12.88 12.44 3.06
N ALA A 306 12.57 11.92 4.26
CA ALA A 306 12.75 10.51 4.58
C ALA A 306 12.01 9.57 3.62
N VAL A 307 10.84 9.99 3.10
CA VAL A 307 10.10 9.25 2.08
C VAL A 307 10.68 9.50 0.69
N TRP A 308 10.97 10.75 0.35
CA TRP A 308 11.46 11.14 -0.98
C TRP A 308 12.89 10.68 -1.25
N SER A 309 13.73 10.47 -0.24
CA SER A 309 15.14 10.05 -0.38
C SER A 309 15.33 8.66 -1.02
N SER A 310 14.28 7.84 -1.10
CA SER A 310 14.31 6.51 -1.70
C SER A 310 13.18 6.36 -2.72
N ASP A 311 13.54 5.97 -3.95
CA ASP A 311 12.60 5.71 -5.04
C ASP A 311 11.62 4.56 -4.73
N VAL A 312 12.02 3.58 -3.94
CA VAL A 312 11.15 2.53 -3.42
C VAL A 312 10.09 3.12 -2.48
N ASN A 313 10.50 4.00 -1.56
CA ASN A 313 9.61 4.56 -0.55
C ASN A 313 8.54 5.48 -1.18
N TYR A 314 8.94 6.43 -2.03
CA TYR A 314 7.96 7.34 -2.61
C TYR A 314 7.07 6.65 -3.67
N SER A 315 7.60 5.69 -4.44
CA SER A 315 6.77 4.89 -5.37
C SER A 315 5.64 4.14 -4.66
N ARG A 316 5.88 3.68 -3.43
CA ARG A 316 4.88 3.05 -2.55
C ARG A 316 3.94 4.08 -1.94
N ALA A 317 4.47 5.22 -1.50
CA ALA A 317 3.67 6.27 -0.87
C ALA A 317 2.65 6.91 -1.82
N PHE A 318 2.82 6.78 -3.15
CA PHE A 318 1.88 7.29 -4.15
C PHE A 318 0.80 6.30 -4.56
N THR A 319 0.81 5.07 -4.05
CA THR A 319 -0.12 4.00 -4.49
C THR A 319 -1.57 4.39 -4.32
N GLU A 320 -1.95 4.99 -3.19
CA GLU A 320 -3.35 5.37 -2.93
C GLU A 320 -3.79 6.57 -3.78
N LEU A 321 -2.90 7.58 -3.95
CA LEU A 321 -3.17 8.72 -4.82
C LEU A 321 -3.41 8.26 -6.27
N THR A 322 -2.49 7.44 -6.77
CA THR A 322 -2.56 6.94 -8.15
C THR A 322 -3.70 5.94 -8.34
N MET A 323 -3.99 5.09 -7.37
CA MET A 323 -5.17 4.21 -7.38
C MET A 323 -6.46 5.01 -7.53
N CYS A 324 -6.69 6.01 -6.67
CA CYS A 324 -7.88 6.87 -6.76
C CYS A 324 -7.93 7.62 -8.10
N GLY A 325 -6.79 8.13 -8.57
CA GLY A 325 -6.69 8.78 -9.87
C GLY A 325 -6.97 7.84 -11.04
N LEU A 326 -6.48 6.60 -11.02
CA LEU A 326 -6.77 5.58 -12.04
C LEU A 326 -8.27 5.24 -12.09
N LEU A 327 -8.95 5.17 -10.95
CA LEU A 327 -10.40 4.98 -10.92
C LEU A 327 -11.14 6.12 -11.62
N VAL A 328 -10.66 7.37 -11.50
CA VAL A 328 -11.19 8.52 -12.24
C VAL A 328 -10.91 8.39 -13.74
N ILE A 329 -9.70 8.00 -14.13
CA ILE A 329 -9.30 7.80 -15.53
C ILE A 329 -10.09 6.64 -16.18
N LEU A 330 -10.27 5.54 -15.45
CA LEU A 330 -11.05 4.39 -15.91
C LEU A 330 -12.55 4.74 -16.09
N ALA A 331 -13.06 5.71 -15.32
CA ALA A 331 -14.43 6.20 -15.49
C ALA A 331 -14.56 7.28 -16.58
N SER A 332 -13.46 7.70 -17.21
CA SER A 332 -13.49 8.71 -18.28
C SER A 332 -13.71 8.06 -19.65
N SER A 333 -14.33 8.77 -20.60
CA SER A 333 -14.56 8.30 -21.97
C SER A 333 -13.29 8.28 -22.85
N SER A 334 -12.17 8.82 -22.37
CA SER A 334 -10.95 8.99 -23.17
C SER A 334 -10.09 7.72 -23.23
N THR A 335 -10.18 6.97 -24.33
CA THR A 335 -9.31 5.82 -24.60
C THR A 335 -7.84 6.25 -24.75
N ARG A 336 -7.57 7.41 -25.35
CA ARG A 336 -6.20 7.94 -25.50
C ARG A 336 -5.50 8.10 -24.15
N LEU A 337 -6.23 8.63 -23.17
CA LEU A 337 -5.68 8.83 -21.82
C LEU A 337 -5.33 7.49 -21.16
N ARG A 338 -6.21 6.48 -21.27
CA ARG A 338 -5.94 5.12 -20.76
C ARG A 338 -4.71 4.48 -21.41
N LEU A 339 -4.57 4.64 -22.74
CA LEU A 339 -3.40 4.13 -23.47
C LEU A 339 -2.10 4.81 -23.03
N VAL A 340 -2.09 6.12 -22.87
CA VAL A 340 -0.90 6.87 -22.38
C VAL A 340 -0.47 6.31 -21.02
N PHE A 341 -1.41 6.10 -20.09
CA PHE A 341 -1.06 5.53 -18.78
C PHE A 341 -0.61 4.08 -18.87
N ALA A 342 -1.25 3.25 -19.70
CA ALA A 342 -0.81 1.88 -19.91
C ALA A 342 0.64 1.82 -20.43
N LEU A 343 0.96 2.64 -21.43
CA LEU A 343 2.32 2.71 -21.99
C LEU A 343 3.33 3.26 -20.97
N SER A 344 2.96 4.29 -20.18
CA SER A 344 3.84 4.84 -19.15
C SER A 344 4.13 3.80 -18.05
N MET A 345 3.13 3.04 -17.61
CA MET A 345 3.31 1.96 -16.64
C MET A 345 4.18 0.83 -17.20
N PHE A 346 3.93 0.43 -18.44
CA PHE A 346 4.73 -0.61 -19.11
C PHE A 346 6.19 -0.18 -19.26
N ALA A 347 6.45 1.04 -19.71
CA ALA A 347 7.79 1.59 -19.81
C ALA A 347 8.50 1.61 -18.44
N PHE A 348 7.78 1.98 -17.36
CA PHE A 348 8.33 1.94 -16.02
C PHE A 348 8.68 0.51 -15.57
N ILE A 349 7.79 -0.46 -15.82
CA ILE A 349 8.02 -1.88 -15.49
C ILE A 349 9.24 -2.39 -16.24
N CYS A 350 9.35 -2.13 -17.55
CA CYS A 350 10.50 -2.55 -18.35
C CYS A 350 11.80 -1.93 -17.85
N PHE A 351 11.79 -0.65 -17.49
CA PHE A 351 12.97 0.03 -16.94
C PHE A 351 13.40 -0.58 -15.61
N ARG A 352 12.43 -0.96 -14.76
CA ARG A 352 12.70 -1.59 -13.45
C ARG A 352 12.99 -3.09 -13.52
N ALA A 353 12.54 -3.77 -14.57
CA ALA A 353 12.76 -5.21 -14.71
C ALA A 353 14.25 -5.56 -14.63
N ASN A 354 15.11 -4.78 -15.28
CA ASN A 354 16.56 -4.98 -15.20
C ASN A 354 17.09 -4.82 -13.77
N THR A 355 16.56 -3.90 -12.97
CA THR A 355 16.96 -3.72 -11.57
C THR A 355 16.46 -4.88 -10.70
N VAL A 356 15.26 -5.37 -10.96
CA VAL A 356 14.67 -6.50 -10.23
C VAL A 356 15.38 -7.81 -10.59
N LEU A 357 15.67 -8.04 -11.87
CA LEU A 357 16.36 -9.25 -12.35
C LEU A 357 17.81 -9.36 -11.85
N GLN A 358 18.47 -8.26 -11.49
CA GLN A 358 19.81 -8.29 -10.90
C GLN A 358 19.83 -8.85 -9.46
N PHE A 359 18.66 -8.98 -8.82
CA PHE A 359 18.53 -9.52 -7.46
C PHE A 359 18.08 -10.99 -7.42
N PHE A 360 17.80 -11.60 -8.58
CA PHE A 360 17.60 -13.04 -8.74
C PHE A 360 18.75 -13.71 -9.44
#